data_2976b7007f44fcfdc3da08d7252d8bf1
#
_entry.id   2976b7007f44fcfdc3da08d7252d8bf1
#
_cell.length_a   1.000
_cell.length_b   1.000
_cell.length_c   1.000
_cell.angle_alpha   90.00
_cell.angle_beta   90.00
_cell.angle_gamma   90.00
#
_symmetry.space_group_name_H-M   'P 1'
#
loop_
_entity.id
_entity.type
_entity.pdbx_description
1 polymer ?
#
loop_
_entity_poly.entity_id
_entity_poly.type
_entity_poly.pdbx_seq_one_letter_code
_entity_poly.pdbx_strand_id
1 'polypeptide(L)'
;MARSKLTKLKEITQKTREEVWNRQHGRSISGVALTPYNVEFHHVISRGNEGIGLAYNIVAITSEEHRWYHDHQNIKVNGRDRYTFEEFTTLMKNHLKIYYPKWTENGCKYHKGWTEEDYWKGIENADNK
;
A
#
# COMPACT_ATOMS: atom_id res chain seq x y z
N MET A 1 11.58 -7.54 24.16
CA MET A 1 10.23 -8.06 24.22
C MET A 1 9.78 -8.52 22.83
N ALA A 2 9.22 -9.72 22.75
CA ALA A 2 8.79 -10.26 21.46
C ALA A 2 7.54 -9.53 20.97
N ARG A 3 7.50 -9.20 19.68
CA ARG A 3 6.33 -8.60 19.08
C ARG A 3 5.32 -9.69 18.74
N SER A 4 4.02 -9.35 18.78
CA SER A 4 2.98 -10.28 18.42
C SER A 4 3.04 -10.59 16.92
N LYS A 5 2.42 -11.70 16.51
CA LYS A 5 2.33 -12.06 15.08
C LYS A 5 1.61 -10.97 14.30
N LEU A 6 0.56 -10.39 14.87
CA LEU A 6 -0.18 -9.31 14.22
C LEU A 6 0.70 -8.10 13.96
N THR A 7 1.50 -7.69 14.97
CA THR A 7 2.40 -6.57 14.82
C THR A 7 3.41 -6.81 13.70
N LYS A 8 4.00 -8.02 13.67
CA LYS A 8 4.97 -8.38 12.62
C LYS A 8 4.35 -8.35 11.23
N LEU A 9 3.13 -8.86 11.09
CA LEU A 9 2.44 -8.87 9.80
C LEU A 9 2.10 -7.48 9.30
N LYS A 10 1.91 -6.51 10.20
CA LYS A 10 1.63 -5.13 9.81
C LYS A 10 2.87 -4.36 9.39
N GLU A 11 4.06 -4.84 9.76
CA GLU A 11 5.31 -4.14 9.43
C GLU A 11 5.65 -4.30 7.95
N ILE A 12 6.22 -3.25 7.37
CA ILE A 12 6.69 -3.26 5.99
C ILE A 12 8.17 -3.65 6.02
N THR A 13 8.49 -4.83 5.51
CA THR A 13 9.88 -5.32 5.49
C THR A 13 10.68 -4.61 4.40
N GLN A 14 12.00 -4.72 4.47
CA GLN A 14 12.87 -4.19 3.43
C GLN A 14 12.58 -4.85 2.08
N LYS A 15 12.33 -6.16 2.09
CA LYS A 15 11.97 -6.90 0.88
C LYS A 15 10.70 -6.30 0.23
N THR A 16 9.69 -6.01 1.03
CA THR A 16 8.45 -5.39 0.55
C THR A 16 8.72 -4.00 -0.01
N ARG A 17 9.54 -3.19 0.66
CA ARG A 17 9.88 -1.86 0.17
C ARG A 17 10.55 -1.92 -1.19
N GLU A 18 11.48 -2.85 -1.37
CA GLU A 18 12.17 -3.01 -2.65
C GLU A 18 11.21 -3.47 -3.74
N GLU A 19 10.33 -4.39 -3.41
CA GLU A 19 9.33 -4.87 -4.37
C GLU A 19 8.41 -3.74 -4.83
N VAL A 20 7.92 -2.93 -3.89
CA VAL A 20 7.03 -1.80 -4.20
C VAL A 20 7.77 -0.74 -5.01
N TRP A 21 9.01 -0.41 -4.61
CA TRP A 21 9.83 0.55 -5.34
C TRP A 21 10.02 0.12 -6.79
N ASN A 22 10.38 -1.15 -7.00
CA ASN A 22 10.61 -1.67 -8.35
C ASN A 22 9.33 -1.71 -9.16
N ARG A 23 8.22 -2.11 -8.54
CA ARG A 23 6.91 -2.14 -9.20
C ARG A 23 6.51 -0.76 -9.70
N GLN A 24 6.82 0.28 -8.92
CA GLN A 24 6.47 1.66 -9.26
C GLN A 24 7.58 2.39 -10.03
N HIS A 25 8.69 1.73 -10.32
CA HIS A 25 9.80 2.30 -11.09
C HIS A 25 10.35 3.58 -10.48
N GLY A 26 10.41 3.65 -9.15
CA GLY A 26 10.93 4.82 -8.44
C GLY A 26 10.04 6.05 -8.55
N ARG A 27 8.75 5.86 -8.86
CA ARG A 27 7.79 6.95 -8.93
C ARG A 27 6.62 6.70 -8.00
N SER A 28 6.07 7.80 -7.45
CA SER A 28 4.82 7.73 -6.72
C SER A 28 3.71 7.25 -7.66
N ILE A 29 2.62 6.76 -7.10
CA ILE A 29 1.42 6.43 -7.88
C ILE A 29 0.87 7.64 -8.63
N SER A 30 1.21 8.87 -8.20
CA SER A 30 0.86 10.11 -8.90
C SER A 30 1.76 10.40 -10.10
N GLY A 31 2.85 9.65 -10.26
CA GLY A 31 3.84 9.86 -11.30
C GLY A 31 5.01 10.74 -10.89
N VAL A 32 4.97 11.33 -9.70
CA VAL A 32 6.05 12.20 -9.20
C VAL A 32 7.26 11.32 -8.84
N ALA A 33 8.46 11.79 -9.20
CA ALA A 33 9.68 11.03 -8.91
C ALA A 33 9.90 10.89 -7.41
N LEU A 34 10.25 9.67 -6.98
CA LEU A 34 10.60 9.39 -5.61
C LEU A 34 12.12 9.41 -5.44
N THR A 35 12.56 9.74 -4.23
CA THR A 35 13.96 9.65 -3.83
C THR A 35 14.03 8.90 -2.52
N PRO A 36 15.23 8.43 -2.11
CA PRO A 36 15.37 7.82 -0.79
C PRO A 36 14.98 8.75 0.36
N TYR A 37 14.95 10.06 0.10
CA TYR A 37 14.68 11.06 1.16
C TYR A 37 13.20 11.43 1.27
N ASN A 38 12.43 11.29 0.19
CA ASN A 38 11.02 11.68 0.20
C ASN A 38 10.04 10.52 0.12
N VAL A 39 10.52 9.30 -0.07
CA VAL A 39 9.63 8.14 -0.22
C VAL A 39 9.05 7.73 1.12
N GLU A 40 7.75 7.44 1.11
CA GLU A 40 7.10 6.79 2.25
C GLU A 40 6.24 5.64 1.72
N PHE A 41 6.27 4.53 2.45
CA PHE A 41 5.52 3.33 2.09
C PHE A 41 4.24 3.32 2.92
N HIS A 42 3.11 3.34 2.23
CA HIS A 42 1.81 3.59 2.82
C HIS A 42 0.93 2.35 2.77
N HIS A 43 0.32 2.01 3.89
CA HIS A 43 -0.69 0.94 3.96
C HIS A 43 -1.99 1.46 3.34
N VAL A 44 -2.45 0.86 2.24
CA VAL A 44 -3.71 1.28 1.60
C VAL A 44 -4.88 0.94 2.51
N ILE A 45 -4.92 -0.28 3.04
CA ILE A 45 -5.79 -0.59 4.18
C ILE A 45 -4.94 -0.34 5.41
N SER A 46 -5.34 0.63 6.22
CA SER A 46 -4.51 1.16 7.29
C SER A 46 -4.21 0.13 8.38
N ARG A 47 -3.10 0.33 9.08
CA ARG A 47 -2.76 -0.50 10.24
C ARG A 47 -3.86 -0.47 11.29
N GLY A 48 -4.52 0.67 11.46
CA GLY A 48 -5.63 0.79 12.40
C GLY A 48 -6.84 -0.04 12.03
N ASN A 49 -6.99 -0.38 10.74
CA ASN A 49 -8.02 -1.26 10.22
C ASN A 49 -7.47 -2.66 9.95
N GLU A 50 -6.41 -3.04 10.65
CA GLU A 50 -5.76 -4.33 10.58
C GLU A 50 -5.07 -4.63 9.25
N GLY A 51 -4.70 -3.58 8.51
CA GLY A 51 -3.97 -3.72 7.26
C GLY A 51 -2.59 -4.32 7.46
N ILE A 52 -2.22 -5.28 6.61
CA ILE A 52 -0.94 -5.98 6.67
C ILE A 52 0.10 -5.28 5.82
N GLY A 53 1.38 -5.60 6.06
CA GLY A 53 2.51 -4.94 5.40
C GLY A 53 3.04 -5.68 4.19
N LEU A 54 2.24 -6.49 3.52
CA LEU A 54 2.66 -7.19 2.30
C LEU A 54 2.49 -6.28 1.09
N ALA A 55 3.26 -6.56 0.04
CA ALA A 55 3.36 -5.66 -1.12
C ALA A 55 2.00 -5.32 -1.75
N TYR A 56 1.04 -6.23 -1.69
CA TYR A 56 -0.26 -5.97 -2.30
C TYR A 56 -1.17 -5.07 -1.46
N ASN A 57 -0.69 -4.60 -0.30
CA ASN A 57 -1.39 -3.57 0.49
C ASN A 57 -0.56 -2.29 0.62
N ILE A 58 0.59 -2.22 -0.04
CA ILE A 58 1.53 -1.11 0.16
C ILE A 58 1.75 -0.38 -1.15
N VAL A 59 1.74 0.95 -1.10
CA VAL A 59 2.14 1.80 -2.21
C VAL A 59 3.21 2.78 -1.73
N ALA A 60 4.07 3.23 -2.65
CA ALA A 60 5.07 4.24 -2.37
C ALA A 60 4.55 5.59 -2.84
N ILE A 61 4.63 6.58 -1.97
CA ILE A 61 4.19 7.95 -2.23
C ILE A 61 5.23 8.90 -1.64
N THR A 62 5.14 10.19 -1.97
CA THR A 62 6.04 11.16 -1.35
C THR A 62 5.56 11.47 0.07
N SER A 63 6.48 11.96 0.91
CA SER A 63 6.13 12.39 2.26
C SER A 63 5.09 13.52 2.25
N GLU A 64 5.16 14.40 1.25
CA GLU A 64 4.16 15.46 1.10
C GLU A 64 2.79 14.90 0.76
N GLU A 65 2.73 13.96 -0.20
CA GLU A 65 1.48 13.30 -0.56
C GLU A 65 0.88 12.57 0.64
N HIS A 66 1.73 11.91 1.41
CA HIS A 66 1.29 11.17 2.59
C HIS A 66 0.67 12.12 3.63
N ARG A 67 1.30 13.28 3.85
CA ARG A 67 0.78 14.26 4.78
C ARG A 67 -0.56 14.84 4.31
N TRP A 68 -0.64 15.23 3.03
CA TRP A 68 -1.90 15.76 2.48
C TRP A 68 -3.01 14.73 2.57
N TYR A 69 -2.70 13.50 2.22
CA TYR A 69 -3.69 12.42 2.27
C TYR A 69 -4.16 12.16 3.70
N HIS A 70 -3.22 12.10 4.64
CA HIS A 70 -3.54 11.90 6.05
C HIS A 70 -4.47 13.01 6.58
N ASP A 71 -4.25 14.24 6.14
CA ASP A 71 -5.04 15.39 6.59
C ASP A 71 -6.27 15.61 5.73
N HIS A 72 -6.62 14.70 4.85
CA HIS A 72 -7.76 14.78 3.94
C HIS A 72 -7.73 16.02 3.06
N GLN A 73 -6.53 16.51 2.75
CA GLN A 73 -6.32 17.64 1.85
C GLN A 73 -6.17 17.13 0.42
N ASN A 74 -6.35 18.04 -0.53
CA ASN A 74 -6.10 17.72 -1.94
C ASN A 74 -4.63 17.39 -2.14
N ILE A 75 -4.36 16.40 -2.98
CA ILE A 75 -3.01 15.99 -3.34
C ILE A 75 -2.59 16.80 -4.58
N LYS A 76 -1.46 17.49 -4.47
CA LYS A 76 -0.95 18.35 -5.53
C LYS A 76 0.07 17.60 -6.38
N VAL A 77 0.10 17.97 -7.66
CA VAL A 77 1.16 17.54 -8.58
C VAL A 77 1.64 18.81 -9.29
N ASN A 78 2.94 19.03 -9.26
CA ASN A 78 3.56 20.23 -9.82
C ASN A 78 2.91 21.53 -9.29
N GLY A 79 2.61 21.54 -7.98
CA GLY A 79 2.07 22.70 -7.29
C GLY A 79 0.59 22.96 -7.51
N ARG A 80 -0.11 22.10 -8.23
CA ARG A 80 -1.54 22.26 -8.53
C ARG A 80 -2.34 21.11 -7.95
N ASP A 81 -3.54 21.40 -7.45
CA ASP A 81 -4.44 20.38 -6.98
C ASP A 81 -4.75 19.40 -8.11
N ARG A 82 -4.52 18.12 -7.86
CA ARG A 82 -4.71 17.09 -8.87
C ARG A 82 -5.72 16.02 -8.43
N TYR A 83 -5.70 15.64 -7.16
CA TYR A 83 -6.58 14.60 -6.64
C TYR A 83 -7.20 15.05 -5.34
N THR A 84 -8.49 14.74 -5.14
CA THR A 84 -9.10 14.80 -3.82
C THR A 84 -8.64 13.60 -3.01
N PHE A 85 -8.94 13.60 -1.71
CA PHE A 85 -8.69 12.45 -0.85
C PHE A 85 -9.32 11.19 -1.44
N GLU A 86 -10.58 11.27 -1.87
CA GLU A 86 -11.30 10.13 -2.42
C GLU A 86 -10.69 9.66 -3.74
N GLU A 87 -10.33 10.60 -4.59
CA GLU A 87 -9.70 10.25 -5.87
C GLU A 87 -8.35 9.58 -5.66
N PHE A 88 -7.58 10.06 -4.70
CA PHE A 88 -6.27 9.45 -4.41
C PHE A 88 -6.43 8.06 -3.81
N THR A 89 -7.43 7.86 -2.95
CA THR A 89 -7.76 6.53 -2.44
C THR A 89 -8.06 5.57 -3.58
N THR A 90 -8.89 6.00 -4.52
CA THR A 90 -9.22 5.19 -5.69
C THR A 90 -7.99 4.90 -6.54
N LEU A 91 -7.12 5.90 -6.72
CA LEU A 91 -5.88 5.74 -7.49
C LEU A 91 -5.00 4.67 -6.87
N MET A 92 -4.83 4.68 -5.55
CA MET A 92 -4.04 3.67 -4.85
C MET A 92 -4.61 2.27 -5.02
N LYS A 93 -5.92 2.13 -4.81
CA LYS A 93 -6.58 0.83 -4.93
C LYS A 93 -6.52 0.30 -6.36
N ASN A 94 -6.73 1.17 -7.35
CA ASN A 94 -6.66 0.77 -8.76
C ASN A 94 -5.25 0.34 -9.16
N HIS A 95 -4.23 1.03 -8.64
CA HIS A 95 -2.84 0.61 -8.86
C HIS A 95 -2.63 -0.82 -8.38
N LEU A 96 -3.08 -1.13 -7.18
CA LEU A 96 -2.93 -2.49 -6.63
C LEU A 96 -3.72 -3.52 -7.44
N LYS A 97 -4.91 -3.17 -7.91
CA LYS A 97 -5.72 -4.08 -8.73
C LYS A 97 -5.08 -4.37 -10.08
N ILE A 98 -4.33 -3.42 -10.64
CA ILE A 98 -3.61 -3.64 -11.90
C ILE A 98 -2.54 -4.72 -11.72
N TYR A 99 -1.78 -4.67 -10.63
CA TYR A 99 -0.71 -5.62 -10.37
C TYR A 99 -1.20 -6.92 -9.72
N TYR A 100 -2.32 -6.86 -9.02
CA TYR A 100 -2.93 -8.01 -8.33
C TYR A 100 -4.41 -8.06 -8.70
N PRO A 101 -4.73 -8.65 -9.88
CA PRO A 101 -6.11 -8.58 -10.41
C PRO A 101 -7.20 -9.11 -9.49
N LYS A 102 -6.84 -9.99 -8.56
CA LYS A 102 -7.79 -10.56 -7.61
C LYS A 102 -7.76 -9.87 -6.24
N TRP A 103 -7.18 -8.68 -6.22
CA TRP A 103 -7.06 -7.87 -5.01
C TRP A 103 -8.43 -7.57 -4.39
N THR A 104 -8.53 -7.71 -3.07
CA THR A 104 -9.68 -7.31 -2.29
C THR A 104 -9.22 -6.61 -1.03
N GLU A 105 -10.06 -5.74 -0.49
CA GLU A 105 -9.74 -5.08 0.77
C GLU A 105 -9.61 -6.10 1.90
N ASN A 106 -10.50 -7.10 1.92
CA ASN A 106 -10.47 -8.12 2.96
C ASN A 106 -9.17 -8.92 2.93
N GLY A 107 -8.63 -9.18 1.75
CA GLY A 107 -7.35 -9.88 1.61
C GLY A 107 -6.17 -9.10 2.17
N CYS A 108 -6.30 -7.79 2.33
CA CYS A 108 -5.27 -6.93 2.90
C CYS A 108 -5.33 -6.84 4.42
N LYS A 109 -6.28 -7.50 5.06
CA LYS A 109 -6.47 -7.43 6.51
C LYS A 109 -5.95 -8.68 7.19
N TYR A 110 -5.65 -8.54 8.48
CA TYR A 110 -5.19 -9.66 9.28
C TYR A 110 -6.24 -10.77 9.35
N HIS A 111 -5.81 -11.99 9.13
CA HIS A 111 -6.61 -13.20 9.30
C HIS A 111 -5.91 -14.13 10.29
N LYS A 112 -6.54 -14.42 11.41
CA LYS A 112 -5.93 -15.22 12.46
C LYS A 112 -5.49 -16.59 11.93
N GLY A 113 -4.24 -16.95 12.22
CA GLY A 113 -3.69 -18.23 11.82
C GLY A 113 -3.13 -18.31 10.41
N TRP A 114 -3.30 -17.26 9.61
CA TRP A 114 -2.72 -17.26 8.27
C TRP A 114 -1.22 -17.02 8.34
N THR A 115 -0.49 -17.75 7.48
CA THR A 115 0.91 -17.50 7.21
C THR A 115 1.03 -16.50 6.06
N GLU A 116 2.25 -15.99 5.81
CA GLU A 116 2.47 -15.12 4.66
C GLU A 116 2.06 -15.83 3.36
N GLU A 117 2.36 -17.13 3.25
CA GLU A 117 1.98 -17.90 2.08
C GLU A 117 0.47 -17.92 1.88
N ASP A 118 -0.30 -18.04 2.97
CA ASP A 118 -1.76 -18.04 2.90
C ASP A 118 -2.27 -16.71 2.35
N TYR A 119 -1.66 -15.60 2.76
CA TYR A 119 -2.03 -14.28 2.24
C TYR A 119 -1.79 -14.18 0.74
N TRP A 120 -0.64 -14.61 0.28
CA TRP A 120 -0.32 -14.57 -1.15
C TRP A 120 -1.24 -15.47 -1.95
N LYS A 121 -1.55 -16.67 -1.45
CA LYS A 121 -2.50 -17.57 -2.10
C LYS A 121 -3.89 -16.94 -2.18
N GLY A 122 -4.30 -16.24 -1.13
CA GLY A 122 -5.60 -15.57 -1.11
C GLY A 122 -5.74 -14.53 -2.21
N ILE A 123 -4.68 -13.75 -2.44
CA ILE A 123 -4.67 -12.71 -3.48
C ILE A 123 -4.55 -13.32 -4.88
N GLU A 124 -3.73 -14.36 -5.04
CA GLU A 124 -3.45 -14.91 -6.37
C GLU A 124 -4.55 -15.84 -6.85
N ASN A 125 -5.23 -16.52 -5.94
CA ASN A 125 -6.17 -17.58 -6.27
C ASN A 125 -7.60 -17.33 -5.81
N ALA A 126 -7.93 -16.09 -5.45
CA ALA A 126 -9.22 -15.76 -4.85
C ALA A 126 -10.42 -16.20 -5.70
N ASP A 127 -10.26 -16.26 -7.02
CA ASP A 127 -11.33 -16.64 -7.94
C ASP A 127 -11.25 -18.07 -8.42
N ASN A 128 -10.33 -18.84 -7.90
CA ASN A 128 -10.14 -20.22 -8.37
C ASN A 128 -11.13 -21.15 -7.66
N LYS A 129 -12.35 -21.01 -8.03
CA LYS A 129 -13.44 -21.77 -7.47
C LYS A 129 -14.03 -22.67 -8.53
#